data_6b76b414eb28f2e56e50a19cf2570c3b
#
_entry.id   6b76b414eb28f2e56e50a19cf2570c3b
#
_cell.length_a   1.000
_cell.length_b   1.000
_cell.length_c   1.000
_cell.angle_alpha   90.00
_cell.angle_beta   90.00
_cell.angle_gamma   90.00
#
_symmetry.space_group_name_H-M   'P 1'
#
loop_
_entity.id
_entity.type
_entity.pdbx_description
1 polymer ?
#
loop_
_entity_poly.entity_id
_entity_poly.type
_entity_poly.pdbx_seq_one_letter_code
_entity_poly.pdbx_strand_id
1 'polypeptide(L)'
;MFQKVLIANRGEIAVRIIRACRNMGIRSVAVYSKEDAGSLHVQLADQRICIGEGPARNSYLNMDQIITAAKNIGADAIHPGFGFLSENSEFVRKCQENGITFIGPEADVIDKMGNKSQARKTMMEAGVPVVPGTKEPVYDAKTGKELAHDIGYPVMIKASSGGGGKGMRVAQDEEEFEFQFNMAQRESANAFGDDTMYIERFVENPRHVEIQIMADTQGNVVALGERDCSVQRNHQKLIEESPSPAITEETRQKMNEYAILAAKTVNYTNAGTIEFIVSPKGEFFFMEMNTRIQVEHGVTEMVTGTDLIIEQIRVAMGEPLSFTQEDVRLRGHAIECRVNAEIPEKNFMPSPGKVTHVHLPAGNGVRVDTGLYAGYTIPSEYDSMIAKVIVHAQNRELAIAKMRAALDEMVVMGINTNLDFQYQIMCNPVFVAGEADTGFIANILKLGQER
;
A
#
# COMPACT_ATOMS: atom_id res chain seq x y z
N MET A 1 -26.52 -12.36 4.07
CA MET A 1 -26.24 -10.96 3.63
C MET A 1 -26.04 -10.11 4.87
N PHE A 2 -24.94 -9.36 4.96
CA PHE A 2 -24.70 -8.44 6.08
C PHE A 2 -25.75 -7.33 6.11
N GLN A 3 -26.22 -6.98 7.29
CA GLN A 3 -27.13 -5.86 7.52
C GLN A 3 -26.37 -4.61 7.97
N LYS A 4 -25.21 -4.83 8.61
CA LYS A 4 -24.46 -3.75 9.23
C LYS A 4 -22.95 -4.06 9.26
N VAL A 5 -22.15 -3.14 8.73
CA VAL A 5 -20.68 -3.23 8.72
C VAL A 5 -20.09 -2.08 9.53
N LEU A 6 -19.26 -2.42 10.53
CA LEU A 6 -18.45 -1.45 11.25
C LEU A 6 -17.15 -1.21 10.48
N ILE A 7 -16.78 0.06 10.34
CA ILE A 7 -15.58 0.49 9.61
C ILE A 7 -14.53 0.87 10.65
N ALA A 8 -13.52 -0.02 10.82
CA ALA A 8 -12.45 0.16 11.80
C ALA A 8 -11.29 0.99 11.19
N ASN A 9 -11.64 2.14 10.62
CA ASN A 9 -10.70 3.05 9.98
C ASN A 9 -11.26 4.48 9.96
N ARG A 10 -10.49 5.41 9.37
CA ARG A 10 -10.80 6.84 9.27
C ARG A 10 -10.49 7.40 7.88
N GLY A 11 -10.73 8.69 7.71
CA GLY A 11 -10.29 9.43 6.52
C GLY A 11 -10.98 8.98 5.24
N GLU A 12 -10.26 9.07 4.13
CA GLU A 12 -10.80 8.80 2.79
C GLU A 12 -11.24 7.34 2.62
N ILE A 13 -10.49 6.38 3.20
CA ILE A 13 -10.83 4.96 3.07
C ILE A 13 -12.12 4.62 3.82
N ALA A 14 -12.36 5.23 4.98
CA ALA A 14 -13.64 5.05 5.68
C ALA A 14 -14.81 5.61 4.86
N VAL A 15 -14.64 6.78 4.22
CA VAL A 15 -15.62 7.34 3.27
C VAL A 15 -15.84 6.40 2.09
N ARG A 16 -14.77 5.83 1.53
CA ARG A 16 -14.84 4.87 0.41
C ARG A 16 -15.65 3.62 0.79
N ILE A 17 -15.40 3.06 1.97
CA ILE A 17 -16.13 1.88 2.46
C ILE A 17 -17.60 2.22 2.74
N ILE A 18 -17.91 3.39 3.32
CA ILE A 18 -19.29 3.86 3.53
C ILE A 18 -20.04 3.90 2.19
N ARG A 19 -19.42 4.43 1.13
CA ARG A 19 -20.02 4.48 -0.22
C ARG A 19 -20.30 3.10 -0.76
N ALA A 20 -19.39 2.14 -0.60
CA ALA A 20 -19.60 0.74 -1.00
C ALA A 20 -20.76 0.09 -0.23
N CYS A 21 -20.81 0.24 1.09
CA CYS A 21 -21.91 -0.24 1.92
C CYS A 21 -23.25 0.32 1.45
N ARG A 22 -23.33 1.63 1.16
CA ARG A 22 -24.54 2.27 0.64
C ARG A 22 -25.00 1.69 -0.70
N ASN A 23 -24.04 1.48 -1.62
CA ASN A 23 -24.33 0.87 -2.93
C ASN A 23 -24.89 -0.55 -2.80
N MET A 24 -24.51 -1.27 -1.74
CA MET A 24 -24.99 -2.62 -1.44
C MET A 24 -26.25 -2.64 -0.55
N GLY A 25 -26.76 -1.49 -0.11
CA GLY A 25 -27.88 -1.42 0.82
C GLY A 25 -27.53 -1.87 2.25
N ILE A 26 -26.25 -1.87 2.62
CA ILE A 26 -25.74 -2.26 3.94
C ILE A 26 -25.55 -1.01 4.79
N ARG A 27 -26.01 -1.06 6.05
CA ARG A 27 -25.80 0.06 6.99
C ARG A 27 -24.36 0.13 7.43
N SER A 28 -23.80 1.33 7.34
CA SER A 28 -22.43 1.63 7.76
C SER A 28 -22.35 2.18 9.17
N VAL A 29 -21.33 1.76 9.92
CA VAL A 29 -21.03 2.30 11.25
C VAL A 29 -19.62 2.82 11.26
N ALA A 30 -19.44 4.13 11.45
CA ALA A 30 -18.13 4.72 11.64
C ALA A 30 -17.70 4.65 13.10
N VAL A 31 -16.48 4.17 13.36
CA VAL A 31 -15.81 4.46 14.61
C VAL A 31 -14.97 5.72 14.47
N TYR A 32 -14.78 6.46 15.57
CA TYR A 32 -13.98 7.69 15.52
C TYR A 32 -13.34 8.00 16.88
N SER A 33 -12.17 8.62 16.84
CA SER A 33 -11.55 9.26 18.00
C SER A 33 -12.19 10.62 18.26
N LYS A 34 -11.99 11.19 19.44
CA LYS A 34 -12.52 12.54 19.76
C LYS A 34 -12.06 13.59 18.75
N GLU A 35 -10.82 13.51 18.27
CA GLU A 35 -10.26 14.44 17.27
C GLU A 35 -10.97 14.33 15.91
N ASP A 36 -11.46 13.15 15.57
CA ASP A 36 -12.17 12.91 14.32
C ASP A 36 -13.69 13.14 14.40
N ALA A 37 -14.22 13.65 15.51
CA ALA A 37 -15.67 13.88 15.68
C ALA A 37 -16.32 14.69 14.56
N GLY A 38 -15.56 15.61 13.95
CA GLY A 38 -15.98 16.43 12.81
C GLY A 38 -15.67 15.83 11.45
N SER A 39 -15.02 14.64 11.36
CA SER A 39 -14.59 14.07 10.09
C SER A 39 -15.75 13.65 9.19
N LEU A 40 -15.52 13.70 7.87
CA LEU A 40 -16.57 13.41 6.87
C LEU A 40 -17.13 11.99 7.00
N HIS A 41 -16.29 10.98 7.28
CA HIS A 41 -16.75 9.61 7.48
C HIS A 41 -17.74 9.46 8.65
N VAL A 42 -17.55 10.26 9.72
CA VAL A 42 -18.46 10.30 10.89
C VAL A 42 -19.80 10.92 10.52
N GLN A 43 -19.79 11.93 9.64
CA GLN A 43 -21.01 12.60 9.17
C GLN A 43 -21.81 11.74 8.19
N LEU A 44 -21.12 10.97 7.33
CA LEU A 44 -21.72 10.17 6.27
C LEU A 44 -22.27 8.81 6.75
N ALA A 45 -21.69 8.21 7.78
CA ALA A 45 -22.12 6.90 8.25
C ALA A 45 -23.53 6.92 8.82
N ASP A 46 -24.25 5.79 8.69
CA ASP A 46 -25.61 5.63 9.23
C ASP A 46 -25.62 5.64 10.76
N GLN A 47 -24.55 5.09 11.36
CA GLN A 47 -24.30 5.12 12.80
C GLN A 47 -22.85 5.48 13.07
N ARG A 48 -22.58 5.98 14.28
CA ARG A 48 -21.23 6.43 14.67
C ARG A 48 -20.99 6.19 16.14
N ILE A 49 -19.77 5.78 16.50
CA ILE A 49 -19.36 5.49 17.88
C ILE A 49 -17.97 6.08 18.14
N CYS A 50 -17.87 6.89 19.18
CA CYS A 50 -16.56 7.33 19.68
C CYS A 50 -15.86 6.16 20.40
N ILE A 51 -14.63 5.86 19.99
CA ILE A 51 -13.83 4.75 20.52
C ILE A 51 -12.63 5.20 21.35
N GLY A 52 -12.49 6.48 21.65
CA GLY A 52 -11.42 6.97 22.54
C GLY A 52 -10.86 8.33 22.15
N GLU A 53 -9.68 8.62 22.71
CA GLU A 53 -8.95 9.87 22.53
C GLU A 53 -8.23 9.90 21.17
N GLY A 54 -7.63 11.08 20.81
CA GLY A 54 -6.94 11.31 19.55
C GLY A 54 -5.85 10.29 19.19
N PRO A 55 -4.87 10.00 20.08
CA PRO A 55 -3.81 9.07 19.75
C PRO A 55 -4.33 7.70 19.31
N ALA A 56 -3.82 7.18 18.18
CA ALA A 56 -4.32 5.94 17.57
C ALA A 56 -4.30 4.74 18.54
N ARG A 57 -3.30 4.64 19.42
CA ARG A 57 -3.21 3.58 20.45
C ARG A 57 -4.39 3.59 21.44
N ASN A 58 -5.03 4.75 21.62
CA ASN A 58 -6.14 4.94 22.54
C ASN A 58 -7.50 4.90 21.81
N SER A 59 -7.52 4.63 20.52
CA SER A 59 -8.70 4.64 19.65
C SER A 59 -8.61 3.56 18.55
N TYR A 60 -8.11 3.88 17.37
CA TYR A 60 -8.09 3.01 16.19
C TYR A 60 -7.21 1.76 16.32
N LEU A 61 -6.27 1.72 17.26
CA LEU A 61 -5.47 0.53 17.60
C LEU A 61 -5.97 -0.19 18.85
N ASN A 62 -7.05 0.30 19.48
CA ASN A 62 -7.65 -0.33 20.66
C ASN A 62 -8.67 -1.38 20.22
N MET A 63 -8.20 -2.61 20.07
CA MET A 63 -9.01 -3.74 19.61
C MET A 63 -10.25 -3.96 20.48
N ASP A 64 -10.12 -3.88 21.82
CA ASP A 64 -11.21 -4.15 22.76
C ASP A 64 -12.33 -3.11 22.66
N GLN A 65 -11.98 -1.84 22.44
CA GLN A 65 -12.96 -0.78 22.21
C GLN A 65 -13.72 -1.00 20.89
N ILE A 66 -13.01 -1.38 19.82
CA ILE A 66 -13.63 -1.63 18.51
C ILE A 66 -14.57 -2.85 18.58
N ILE A 67 -14.13 -3.95 19.18
CA ILE A 67 -14.96 -5.16 19.37
C ILE A 67 -16.19 -4.84 20.24
N THR A 68 -16.00 -4.11 21.33
CA THR A 68 -17.11 -3.69 22.19
C THR A 68 -18.12 -2.81 21.44
N ALA A 69 -17.63 -1.87 20.64
CA ALA A 69 -18.48 -1.04 19.78
C ALA A 69 -19.28 -1.90 18.78
N ALA A 70 -18.62 -2.86 18.10
CA ALA A 70 -19.27 -3.75 17.14
C ALA A 70 -20.36 -4.61 17.78
N LYS A 71 -20.10 -5.17 18.96
CA LYS A 71 -21.08 -5.98 19.72
C LYS A 71 -22.29 -5.14 20.14
N ASN A 72 -22.05 -3.96 20.71
CA ASN A 72 -23.11 -3.10 21.23
C ASN A 72 -24.11 -2.65 20.14
N ILE A 73 -23.65 -2.50 18.92
CA ILE A 73 -24.52 -2.11 17.81
C ILE A 73 -25.02 -3.29 16.97
N GLY A 74 -24.58 -4.51 17.26
CA GLY A 74 -24.89 -5.69 16.48
C GLY A 74 -24.38 -5.59 15.05
N ALA A 75 -23.08 -5.32 14.86
CA ALA A 75 -22.43 -5.36 13.55
C ALA A 75 -22.19 -6.83 13.15
N ASP A 76 -22.50 -7.15 11.90
CA ASP A 76 -22.24 -8.49 11.33
C ASP A 76 -20.76 -8.68 10.98
N ALA A 77 -20.13 -7.59 10.53
CA ALA A 77 -18.75 -7.61 10.05
C ALA A 77 -18.00 -6.31 10.39
N ILE A 78 -16.67 -6.41 10.36
CA ILE A 78 -15.74 -5.28 10.48
C ILE A 78 -14.92 -5.18 9.21
N HIS A 79 -14.90 -3.99 8.59
CA HIS A 79 -13.98 -3.66 7.50
C HIS A 79 -12.81 -2.84 8.05
N PRO A 80 -11.57 -3.35 7.99
CA PRO A 80 -10.41 -2.66 8.57
C PRO A 80 -9.83 -1.57 7.67
N GLY A 81 -10.17 -1.53 6.37
CA GLY A 81 -9.51 -0.70 5.38
C GLY A 81 -8.03 -1.07 5.20
N PHE A 82 -7.14 -0.08 5.26
CA PHE A 82 -5.69 -0.25 5.26
C PHE A 82 -5.05 0.48 6.44
N GLY A 83 -3.84 0.07 6.86
CA GLY A 83 -3.19 0.59 8.07
C GLY A 83 -3.90 0.14 9.36
N PHE A 84 -3.57 0.74 10.50
CA PHE A 84 -4.08 0.39 11.81
C PHE A 84 -4.11 -1.13 12.08
N LEU A 85 -5.29 -1.73 12.18
CA LEU A 85 -5.49 -3.15 12.52
C LEU A 85 -5.70 -4.05 11.30
N SER A 86 -5.55 -3.53 10.08
CA SER A 86 -5.85 -4.29 8.85
C SER A 86 -4.95 -5.52 8.63
N GLU A 87 -3.73 -5.50 9.17
CA GLU A 87 -2.76 -6.61 9.11
C GLU A 87 -2.42 -7.15 10.51
N ASN A 88 -3.38 -7.05 11.43
CA ASN A 88 -3.22 -7.54 12.80
C ASN A 88 -3.98 -8.86 13.01
N SER A 89 -3.26 -9.97 13.08
CA SER A 89 -3.83 -11.32 13.23
C SER A 89 -4.59 -11.52 14.55
N GLU A 90 -4.13 -10.88 15.65
CA GLU A 90 -4.83 -10.94 16.92
C GLU A 90 -6.21 -10.28 16.84
N PHE A 91 -6.31 -9.17 16.10
CA PHE A 91 -7.60 -8.53 15.87
C PHE A 91 -8.57 -9.41 15.07
N VAL A 92 -8.06 -10.13 14.05
CA VAL A 92 -8.85 -11.11 13.31
C VAL A 92 -9.39 -12.21 14.25
N ARG A 93 -8.53 -12.79 15.10
CA ARG A 93 -8.94 -13.81 16.10
C ARG A 93 -9.97 -13.27 17.05
N LYS A 94 -9.79 -12.04 17.57
CA LYS A 94 -10.78 -11.38 18.44
C LYS A 94 -12.13 -11.17 17.73
N CYS A 95 -12.15 -10.82 16.45
CA CYS A 95 -13.39 -10.76 15.67
C CYS A 95 -14.08 -12.12 15.65
N GLN A 96 -13.36 -13.19 15.27
CA GLN A 96 -13.87 -14.56 15.19
C GLN A 96 -14.42 -15.06 16.53
N GLU A 97 -13.67 -14.88 17.63
CA GLU A 97 -14.10 -15.24 18.99
C GLU A 97 -15.40 -14.56 19.43
N ASN A 98 -15.69 -13.39 18.87
CA ASN A 98 -16.90 -12.61 19.18
C ASN A 98 -18.00 -12.78 18.13
N GLY A 99 -17.85 -13.72 17.15
CA GLY A 99 -18.85 -13.99 16.12
C GLY A 99 -19.02 -12.85 15.12
N ILE A 100 -17.97 -12.04 14.91
CA ILE A 100 -17.95 -10.91 13.98
C ILE A 100 -17.07 -11.30 12.80
N THR A 101 -17.58 -11.17 11.57
CA THR A 101 -16.78 -11.44 10.37
C THR A 101 -15.74 -10.32 10.16
N PHE A 102 -14.48 -10.69 10.06
CA PHE A 102 -13.43 -9.78 9.60
C PHE A 102 -13.41 -9.75 8.06
N ILE A 103 -13.52 -8.57 7.45
CA ILE A 103 -13.46 -8.42 5.98
C ILE A 103 -11.98 -8.32 5.58
N GLY A 104 -11.40 -9.45 5.27
CA GLY A 104 -9.98 -9.63 4.98
C GLY A 104 -9.59 -11.11 5.04
N PRO A 105 -8.29 -11.42 4.97
CA PRO A 105 -7.80 -12.80 5.04
C PRO A 105 -7.82 -13.35 6.48
N GLU A 106 -7.56 -14.66 6.58
CA GLU A 106 -7.46 -15.36 7.86
C GLU A 106 -6.22 -14.96 8.65
N ALA A 107 -6.32 -15.06 9.99
CA ALA A 107 -5.25 -14.64 10.90
C ALA A 107 -3.90 -15.31 10.63
N ASP A 108 -3.91 -16.62 10.35
CA ASP A 108 -2.67 -17.39 10.13
C ASP A 108 -1.97 -17.00 8.81
N VAL A 109 -2.73 -16.51 7.83
CA VAL A 109 -2.17 -15.98 6.58
C VAL A 109 -1.49 -14.63 6.84
N ILE A 110 -2.10 -13.78 7.65
CA ILE A 110 -1.51 -12.49 8.08
C ILE A 110 -0.20 -12.74 8.83
N ASP A 111 -0.17 -13.67 9.79
CA ASP A 111 1.04 -14.02 10.54
C ASP A 111 2.14 -14.53 9.61
N LYS A 112 1.79 -15.46 8.72
CA LYS A 112 2.74 -16.07 7.78
C LYS A 112 3.34 -15.07 6.82
N MET A 113 2.54 -14.17 6.26
CA MET A 113 2.99 -13.18 5.28
C MET A 113 3.60 -11.93 5.93
N GLY A 114 3.21 -11.59 7.14
CA GLY A 114 3.79 -10.50 7.92
C GLY A 114 5.24 -10.75 8.35
N ASN A 115 5.66 -12.02 8.47
CA ASN A 115 7.04 -12.37 8.73
C ASN A 115 7.82 -12.47 7.40
N LYS A 116 8.67 -11.47 7.11
CA LYS A 116 9.39 -11.34 5.82
C LYS A 116 10.24 -12.57 5.48
N SER A 117 10.95 -13.14 6.45
CA SER A 117 11.77 -14.33 6.23
C SER A 117 10.93 -15.55 5.92
N GLN A 118 9.83 -15.76 6.65
CA GLN A 118 8.90 -16.86 6.41
C GLN A 118 8.15 -16.68 5.09
N ALA A 119 7.69 -15.49 4.77
CA ALA A 119 7.05 -15.18 3.49
C ALA A 119 7.98 -15.48 2.32
N ARG A 120 9.26 -14.98 2.38
CA ARG A 120 10.26 -15.24 1.36
C ARG A 120 10.53 -16.73 1.18
N LYS A 121 10.72 -17.48 2.28
CA LYS A 121 10.94 -18.93 2.25
C LYS A 121 9.75 -19.66 1.62
N THR A 122 8.53 -19.34 2.03
CA THR A 122 7.30 -19.93 1.47
C THR A 122 7.20 -19.67 -0.03
N MET A 123 7.48 -18.45 -0.49
CA MET A 123 7.40 -18.11 -1.91
C MET A 123 8.49 -18.80 -2.73
N MET A 124 9.71 -18.88 -2.20
CA MET A 124 10.81 -19.60 -2.85
C MET A 124 10.51 -21.11 -2.98
N GLU A 125 9.97 -21.74 -1.94
CA GLU A 125 9.56 -23.15 -1.98
C GLU A 125 8.42 -23.42 -2.96
N ALA A 126 7.53 -22.44 -3.15
CA ALA A 126 6.46 -22.49 -4.14
C ALA A 126 6.93 -22.23 -5.58
N GLY A 127 8.19 -21.84 -5.78
CA GLY A 127 8.74 -21.52 -7.10
C GLY A 127 8.48 -20.07 -7.56
N VAL A 128 8.00 -19.19 -6.68
CA VAL A 128 7.88 -17.75 -6.96
C VAL A 128 9.29 -17.13 -6.96
N PRO A 129 9.68 -16.35 -7.98
CA PRO A 129 10.99 -15.73 -8.03
C PRO A 129 11.23 -14.81 -6.82
N VAL A 130 12.31 -15.03 -6.09
CA VAL A 130 12.78 -14.15 -5.01
C VAL A 130 14.15 -13.61 -5.36
N VAL A 131 14.53 -12.45 -4.81
CA VAL A 131 15.88 -11.90 -5.03
C VAL A 131 16.93 -12.96 -4.68
N PRO A 132 17.87 -13.29 -5.58
CA PRO A 132 18.95 -14.24 -5.28
C PRO A 132 19.71 -13.83 -4.02
N GLY A 133 19.93 -14.77 -3.12
CA GLY A 133 20.56 -14.47 -1.83
C GLY A 133 20.70 -15.69 -0.94
N THR A 134 21.17 -15.47 0.28
CA THR A 134 21.35 -16.52 1.28
C THR A 134 20.01 -17.13 1.70
N LYS A 135 20.00 -18.46 1.85
CA LYS A 135 18.82 -19.18 2.34
C LYS A 135 18.81 -19.24 3.87
N GLU A 136 19.98 -19.29 4.44
CA GLU A 136 20.20 -19.37 5.89
C GLU A 136 20.82 -18.07 6.40
N PRO A 137 20.65 -17.79 7.69
CA PRO A 137 21.27 -16.64 8.35
C PRO A 137 22.79 -16.67 8.27
N VAL A 138 23.40 -15.50 8.21
CA VAL A 138 24.85 -15.30 8.22
C VAL A 138 25.24 -14.56 9.49
N TYR A 139 26.19 -15.11 10.24
CA TYR A 139 26.57 -14.60 11.56
C TYR A 139 27.97 -13.93 11.59
N ASP A 140 28.80 -14.18 10.57
CA ASP A 140 30.13 -13.63 10.48
C ASP A 140 30.48 -13.12 9.09
N ALA A 141 31.32 -12.08 9.03
CA ALA A 141 31.67 -11.41 7.79
C ALA A 141 32.47 -12.29 6.83
N LYS A 142 33.25 -13.28 7.31
CA LYS A 142 34.06 -14.14 6.45
C LYS A 142 33.17 -15.06 5.63
N THR A 143 32.28 -15.80 6.29
CA THR A 143 31.27 -16.64 5.63
C THR A 143 30.39 -15.80 4.71
N GLY A 144 29.98 -14.60 5.18
CA GLY A 144 29.18 -13.68 4.40
C GLY A 144 29.86 -13.24 3.11
N LYS A 145 31.16 -12.99 3.14
CA LYS A 145 31.96 -12.57 1.99
C LYS A 145 32.03 -13.65 0.90
N GLU A 146 32.23 -14.91 1.31
CA GLU A 146 32.23 -16.05 0.40
C GLU A 146 30.87 -16.22 -0.30
N LEU A 147 29.77 -16.11 0.47
CA LEU A 147 28.41 -16.19 -0.07
C LEU A 147 28.08 -15.00 -0.98
N ALA A 148 28.53 -13.78 -0.64
CA ALA A 148 28.36 -12.59 -1.46
C ALA A 148 29.09 -12.70 -2.82
N HIS A 149 30.27 -13.33 -2.82
CA HIS A 149 31.02 -13.61 -4.07
C HIS A 149 30.20 -14.52 -5.00
N ASP A 150 29.60 -15.57 -4.45
CA ASP A 150 28.76 -16.51 -5.23
C ASP A 150 27.46 -15.88 -5.73
N ILE A 151 26.86 -14.94 -4.95
CA ILE A 151 25.64 -14.18 -5.33
C ILE A 151 25.97 -13.16 -6.45
N GLY A 152 27.17 -12.60 -6.41
CA GLY A 152 27.65 -11.53 -7.32
C GLY A 152 27.36 -10.12 -6.80
N TYR A 153 28.41 -9.29 -6.76
CA TYR A 153 28.30 -7.89 -6.34
C TYR A 153 27.62 -7.01 -7.41
N PRO A 154 26.97 -5.89 -7.01
CA PRO A 154 26.78 -5.43 -5.62
C PRO A 154 25.76 -6.28 -4.86
N VAL A 155 25.94 -6.37 -3.52
CA VAL A 155 25.03 -7.11 -2.64
C VAL A 155 24.43 -6.18 -1.57
N MET A 156 23.19 -6.50 -1.16
CA MET A 156 22.51 -5.91 -0.03
C MET A 156 22.66 -6.80 1.19
N ILE A 157 23.21 -6.27 2.26
CA ILE A 157 23.29 -6.90 3.58
C ILE A 157 22.10 -6.42 4.39
N LYS A 158 21.28 -7.31 4.93
CA LYS A 158 20.03 -7.01 5.64
C LYS A 158 19.98 -7.73 6.99
N ALA A 159 19.56 -7.00 8.03
CA ALA A 159 19.19 -7.63 9.29
C ALA A 159 17.89 -8.44 9.17
N SER A 160 17.83 -9.60 9.86
CA SER A 160 16.63 -10.43 9.94
C SER A 160 15.45 -9.68 10.55
N SER A 161 15.70 -8.92 11.61
CA SER A 161 14.70 -8.16 12.37
C SER A 161 14.64 -6.68 11.97
N GLY A 162 15.19 -6.32 10.81
CA GLY A 162 15.29 -4.93 10.33
C GLY A 162 13.97 -4.34 9.84
N GLY A 163 13.82 -3.04 10.04
CA GLY A 163 12.69 -2.23 9.54
C GLY A 163 13.09 -0.78 9.35
N GLY A 164 12.40 -0.06 8.43
CA GLY A 164 12.66 1.36 8.17
C GLY A 164 14.07 1.69 7.66
N GLY A 165 14.76 0.74 7.01
CA GLY A 165 16.11 0.92 6.47
C GLY A 165 17.25 0.73 7.47
N LYS A 166 16.97 0.48 8.75
CA LYS A 166 17.99 0.17 9.76
C LYS A 166 18.49 -1.27 9.61
N GLY A 167 19.81 -1.46 9.79
CA GLY A 167 20.43 -2.77 9.60
C GLY A 167 20.53 -3.19 8.14
N MET A 168 20.51 -2.24 7.20
CA MET A 168 20.65 -2.48 5.76
C MET A 168 21.84 -1.69 5.22
N ARG A 169 22.74 -2.37 4.49
CA ARG A 169 23.92 -1.78 3.86
C ARG A 169 24.16 -2.41 2.49
N VAL A 170 24.62 -1.60 1.55
CA VAL A 170 25.09 -2.10 0.24
C VAL A 170 26.59 -2.23 0.29
N ALA A 171 27.12 -3.38 -0.16
CA ALA A 171 28.52 -3.56 -0.48
C ALA A 171 28.67 -3.60 -2.01
N GLN A 172 29.43 -2.67 -2.56
CA GLN A 172 29.61 -2.54 -4.01
C GLN A 172 30.55 -3.63 -4.54
N ASP A 173 31.50 -4.03 -3.73
CA ASP A 173 32.51 -5.02 -4.06
C ASP A 173 32.97 -5.81 -2.83
N GLU A 174 33.92 -6.71 -3.06
CA GLU A 174 34.48 -7.58 -2.04
C GLU A 174 35.31 -6.84 -0.97
N GLU A 175 35.89 -5.69 -1.31
CA GLU A 175 36.72 -4.90 -0.38
C GLU A 175 35.86 -4.18 0.64
N GLU A 176 34.70 -3.67 0.25
CA GLU A 176 33.76 -2.99 1.13
C GLU A 176 32.96 -3.96 2.02
N PHE A 177 32.81 -5.21 1.60
CA PHE A 177 31.85 -6.15 2.20
C PHE A 177 32.00 -6.30 3.72
N GLU A 178 33.21 -6.56 4.21
CA GLU A 178 33.45 -6.82 5.65
C GLU A 178 33.09 -5.59 6.50
N PHE A 179 33.45 -4.41 6.04
CA PHE A 179 33.13 -3.16 6.73
C PHE A 179 31.60 -2.96 6.79
N GLN A 180 30.91 -3.10 5.67
CA GLN A 180 29.46 -2.88 5.58
C GLN A 180 28.70 -3.95 6.40
N PHE A 181 29.15 -5.20 6.37
CA PHE A 181 28.56 -6.30 7.14
C PHE A 181 28.64 -6.00 8.66
N ASN A 182 29.83 -5.69 9.16
CA ASN A 182 30.03 -5.41 10.58
C ASN A 182 29.24 -4.17 11.05
N MET A 183 29.10 -3.16 10.19
CA MET A 183 28.29 -1.97 10.49
C MET A 183 26.80 -2.30 10.56
N ALA A 184 26.28 -3.05 9.59
CA ALA A 184 24.88 -3.46 9.57
C ALA A 184 24.55 -4.37 10.78
N GLN A 185 25.42 -5.31 11.10
CA GLN A 185 25.25 -6.23 12.22
C GLN A 185 25.23 -5.50 13.58
N ARG A 186 26.14 -4.54 13.80
CA ARG A 186 26.16 -3.73 15.01
C ARG A 186 24.92 -2.84 15.14
N GLU A 187 24.49 -2.25 14.04
CA GLU A 187 23.27 -1.42 14.00
C GLU A 187 22.04 -2.27 14.36
N SER A 188 21.95 -3.50 13.82
CA SER A 188 20.87 -4.42 14.11
C SER A 188 20.86 -4.88 15.57
N ALA A 189 22.01 -5.32 16.07
CA ALA A 189 22.15 -5.71 17.48
C ALA A 189 21.73 -4.61 18.45
N ASN A 190 22.13 -3.36 18.16
CA ASN A 190 21.79 -2.21 19.00
C ASN A 190 20.32 -1.81 18.92
N ALA A 191 19.72 -1.88 17.71
CA ALA A 191 18.35 -1.40 17.47
C ALA A 191 17.28 -2.45 17.82
N PHE A 192 17.57 -3.73 17.59
CA PHE A 192 16.59 -4.82 17.62
C PHE A 192 17.00 -5.98 18.56
N GLY A 193 18.23 -5.97 19.10
CA GLY A 193 18.74 -7.09 19.92
C GLY A 193 19.01 -8.39 19.13
N ASP A 194 19.09 -8.29 17.80
CA ASP A 194 19.28 -9.41 16.87
C ASP A 194 20.41 -9.06 15.90
N ASP A 195 21.43 -9.89 15.83
CA ASP A 195 22.61 -9.72 14.97
C ASP A 195 22.59 -10.63 13.73
N THR A 196 21.46 -11.27 13.48
CA THR A 196 21.23 -12.17 12.35
C THR A 196 21.16 -11.41 11.05
N MET A 197 22.02 -11.76 10.09
CA MET A 197 22.12 -11.09 8.80
C MET A 197 21.71 -12.01 7.64
N TYR A 198 21.24 -11.41 6.55
CA TYR A 198 21.01 -12.04 5.24
C TYR A 198 21.72 -11.23 4.18
N ILE A 199 22.12 -11.89 3.09
CA ILE A 199 22.77 -11.25 1.95
C ILE A 199 21.95 -11.54 0.71
N GLU A 200 21.63 -10.49 -0.05
CA GLU A 200 20.88 -10.60 -1.30
C GLU A 200 21.57 -9.79 -2.40
N ARG A 201 21.36 -10.19 -3.66
CA ARG A 201 21.78 -9.39 -4.80
C ARG A 201 21.15 -7.98 -4.71
N PHE A 202 21.95 -6.95 -4.87
CA PHE A 202 21.43 -5.59 -4.94
C PHE A 202 20.85 -5.33 -6.34
N VAL A 203 19.59 -4.97 -6.42
CA VAL A 203 18.94 -4.60 -7.68
C VAL A 203 19.08 -3.09 -7.82
N GLU A 204 19.89 -2.66 -8.80
CA GLU A 204 20.12 -1.25 -9.07
C GLU A 204 18.97 -0.62 -9.84
N ASN A 205 18.62 0.63 -9.51
CA ASN A 205 17.57 1.42 -10.17
C ASN A 205 16.27 0.61 -10.41
N PRO A 206 15.74 -0.06 -9.38
CA PRO A 206 14.62 -0.94 -9.57
C PRO A 206 13.30 -0.17 -9.76
N ARG A 207 12.33 -0.86 -10.38
CA ARG A 207 10.94 -0.47 -10.34
C ARG A 207 10.22 -1.22 -9.23
N HIS A 208 9.25 -0.57 -8.63
CA HIS A 208 8.30 -1.19 -7.72
C HIS A 208 7.01 -1.45 -8.49
N VAL A 209 6.76 -2.70 -8.83
CA VAL A 209 5.56 -3.12 -9.56
C VAL A 209 4.84 -4.16 -8.73
N GLU A 210 3.54 -4.04 -8.60
CA GLU A 210 2.75 -4.91 -7.74
C GLU A 210 1.51 -5.43 -8.47
N ILE A 211 1.05 -6.63 -8.10
CA ILE A 211 -0.13 -7.26 -8.68
C ILE A 211 -1.27 -7.27 -7.67
N GLN A 212 -2.39 -6.66 -8.04
CA GLN A 212 -3.63 -6.77 -7.28
C GLN A 212 -4.21 -8.18 -7.43
N ILE A 213 -4.47 -8.85 -6.33
CA ILE A 213 -5.21 -10.12 -6.33
C ILE A 213 -6.55 -9.98 -5.61
N MET A 214 -7.47 -10.83 -6.01
CA MET A 214 -8.74 -11.07 -5.33
C MET A 214 -8.97 -12.57 -5.24
N ALA A 215 -9.32 -13.07 -4.07
CA ALA A 215 -9.54 -14.50 -3.84
C ALA A 215 -10.82 -14.73 -3.02
N ASP A 216 -11.58 -15.78 -3.36
CA ASP A 216 -12.76 -16.17 -2.61
C ASP A 216 -12.52 -17.39 -1.70
N THR A 217 -13.51 -17.73 -0.90
CA THR A 217 -13.46 -18.87 0.02
C THR A 217 -13.61 -20.23 -0.68
N GLN A 218 -13.85 -20.25 -2.00
CA GLN A 218 -13.98 -21.46 -2.81
C GLN A 218 -12.66 -21.85 -3.50
N GLY A 219 -11.59 -21.01 -3.30
CA GLY A 219 -10.27 -21.24 -3.88
C GLY A 219 -10.06 -20.60 -5.25
N ASN A 220 -10.98 -19.79 -5.72
CA ASN A 220 -10.77 -18.98 -6.92
C ASN A 220 -9.86 -17.81 -6.58
N VAL A 221 -8.82 -17.60 -7.39
CA VAL A 221 -7.87 -16.49 -7.27
C VAL A 221 -7.74 -15.82 -8.61
N VAL A 222 -7.92 -14.50 -8.65
CA VAL A 222 -7.85 -13.68 -9.86
C VAL A 222 -6.82 -12.57 -9.66
N ALA A 223 -5.93 -12.39 -10.64
CA ALA A 223 -5.01 -11.26 -10.75
C ALA A 223 -5.66 -10.15 -11.59
N LEU A 224 -5.73 -8.94 -11.05
CA LEU A 224 -6.40 -7.78 -11.64
C LEU A 224 -5.42 -6.82 -12.34
N GLY A 225 -4.26 -7.32 -12.70
CA GLY A 225 -3.20 -6.54 -13.32
C GLY A 225 -2.32 -5.81 -12.32
N GLU A 226 -1.35 -5.10 -12.88
CA GLU A 226 -0.31 -4.44 -12.11
C GLU A 226 -0.57 -2.96 -11.87
N ARG A 227 0.12 -2.46 -10.82
CA ARG A 227 0.36 -1.04 -10.56
C ARG A 227 1.86 -0.78 -10.51
N ASP A 228 2.30 0.33 -11.09
CA ASP A 228 3.66 0.85 -10.91
C ASP A 228 3.64 1.86 -9.76
N CYS A 229 4.42 1.58 -8.73
CA CYS A 229 4.53 2.36 -7.50
C CYS A 229 5.96 2.89 -7.29
N SER A 230 6.71 3.05 -8.38
CA SER A 230 8.13 3.45 -8.33
C SER A 230 8.33 4.88 -7.85
N VAL A 231 7.36 5.78 -8.09
CA VAL A 231 7.44 7.17 -7.65
C VAL A 231 7.15 7.27 -6.15
N GLN A 232 8.21 7.21 -5.34
CA GLN A 232 8.13 7.17 -3.89
C GLN A 232 9.23 8.01 -3.22
N ARG A 233 8.98 8.47 -2.00
CA ARG A 233 9.94 9.16 -1.15
C ARG A 233 10.08 8.42 0.17
N ASN A 234 11.30 8.05 0.56
CA ASN A 234 11.56 7.30 1.79
C ASN A 234 10.65 6.06 1.94
N HIS A 235 10.46 5.31 0.85
CA HIS A 235 9.57 4.14 0.74
C HIS A 235 8.07 4.45 0.94
N GLN A 236 7.67 5.71 0.88
CA GLN A 236 6.26 6.13 0.82
C GLN A 236 5.89 6.46 -0.62
N LYS A 237 4.93 5.74 -1.17
CA LYS A 237 4.41 5.94 -2.51
C LYS A 237 3.76 7.32 -2.61
N LEU A 238 3.99 8.04 -3.71
CA LEU A 238 3.46 9.38 -3.99
C LEU A 238 2.56 9.41 -5.22
N ILE A 239 2.95 8.64 -6.23
CA ILE A 239 2.21 8.50 -7.50
C ILE A 239 2.21 7.04 -7.86
N GLU A 240 1.04 6.55 -8.26
CA GLU A 240 0.84 5.19 -8.75
C GLU A 240 0.14 5.22 -10.10
N GLU A 241 0.47 4.30 -10.97
CA GLU A 241 -0.16 4.18 -12.28
C GLU A 241 -0.45 2.72 -12.67
N SER A 242 -1.46 2.52 -13.48
CA SER A 242 -1.82 1.22 -14.04
C SER A 242 -2.31 1.41 -15.48
N PRO A 243 -1.82 0.59 -16.44
CA PRO A 243 -0.72 -0.38 -16.35
C PRO A 243 0.67 0.27 -16.15
N SER A 244 1.67 -0.52 -15.73
CA SER A 244 3.05 -0.06 -15.63
C SER A 244 3.65 0.21 -17.01
N PRO A 245 4.33 1.36 -17.22
CA PRO A 245 5.08 1.62 -18.46
C PRO A 245 6.38 0.84 -18.55
N ALA A 246 6.80 0.18 -17.45
CA ALA A 246 8.12 -0.43 -17.32
C ALA A 246 8.15 -1.91 -17.72
N ILE A 247 7.00 -2.57 -17.88
CA ILE A 247 6.94 -4.00 -18.17
C ILE A 247 6.26 -4.31 -19.49
N THR A 248 6.69 -5.41 -20.12
CA THR A 248 6.07 -5.93 -21.33
C THR A 248 4.81 -6.76 -21.00
N GLU A 249 3.98 -7.02 -21.99
CA GLU A 249 2.82 -7.91 -21.84
C GLU A 249 3.23 -9.31 -21.38
N GLU A 250 4.34 -9.86 -21.90
CA GLU A 250 4.86 -11.16 -21.46
C GLU A 250 5.25 -11.14 -19.98
N THR A 251 5.92 -10.07 -19.53
CA THR A 251 6.30 -9.91 -18.11
C THR A 251 5.06 -9.79 -17.24
N ARG A 252 4.04 -9.03 -17.65
CA ARG A 252 2.75 -8.89 -16.96
C ARG A 252 2.07 -10.25 -16.76
N GLN A 253 2.00 -11.06 -17.81
CA GLN A 253 1.38 -12.38 -17.74
C GLN A 253 2.11 -13.28 -16.73
N LYS A 254 3.45 -13.32 -16.78
CA LYS A 254 4.25 -14.09 -15.81
C LYS A 254 4.06 -13.59 -14.38
N MET A 255 4.05 -12.27 -14.17
CA MET A 255 3.82 -11.70 -12.84
C MET A 255 2.43 -12.05 -12.30
N ASN A 256 1.39 -12.00 -13.15
CA ASN A 256 0.03 -12.43 -12.78
C ASN A 256 0.01 -13.92 -12.38
N GLU A 257 0.65 -14.79 -13.15
CA GLU A 257 0.74 -16.22 -12.84
C GLU A 257 1.43 -16.48 -11.49
N TYR A 258 2.54 -15.80 -11.22
CA TYR A 258 3.24 -15.91 -9.94
C TYR A 258 2.45 -15.29 -8.78
N ALA A 259 1.71 -14.22 -9.00
CA ALA A 259 0.84 -13.65 -7.97
C ALA A 259 -0.31 -14.60 -7.61
N ILE A 260 -0.92 -15.25 -8.59
CA ILE A 260 -1.93 -16.29 -8.37
C ILE A 260 -1.33 -17.48 -7.63
N LEU A 261 -0.13 -17.94 -8.05
CA LEU A 261 0.58 -19.03 -7.38
C LEU A 261 0.88 -18.70 -5.93
N ALA A 262 1.39 -17.49 -5.65
CA ALA A 262 1.68 -17.00 -4.30
C ALA A 262 0.42 -17.03 -3.42
N ALA A 263 -0.70 -16.49 -3.91
CA ALA A 263 -1.96 -16.46 -3.18
C ALA A 263 -2.51 -17.87 -2.90
N LYS A 264 -2.47 -18.77 -3.89
CA LYS A 264 -2.90 -20.17 -3.73
C LYS A 264 -2.04 -20.92 -2.72
N THR A 265 -0.73 -20.69 -2.72
CA THR A 265 0.23 -21.35 -1.80
C THR A 265 -0.10 -21.10 -0.33
N VAL A 266 -0.69 -19.94 -0.01
CA VAL A 266 -1.04 -19.58 1.35
C VAL A 266 -2.55 -19.66 1.63
N ASN A 267 -3.35 -20.22 0.71
CA ASN A 267 -4.81 -20.28 0.78
C ASN A 267 -5.41 -18.89 1.06
N TYR A 268 -4.95 -17.89 0.31
CA TYR A 268 -5.37 -16.51 0.49
C TYR A 268 -6.84 -16.32 0.21
N THR A 269 -7.49 -15.45 0.98
CA THR A 269 -8.87 -15.00 0.76
C THR A 269 -8.96 -13.49 0.84
N ASN A 270 -9.92 -12.90 0.12
CA ASN A 270 -10.19 -11.48 0.04
C ASN A 270 -9.17 -10.72 -0.83
N ALA A 271 -9.09 -9.37 -0.69
CA ALA A 271 -8.17 -8.54 -1.46
C ALA A 271 -6.75 -8.59 -0.88
N GLY A 272 -5.76 -8.73 -1.74
CA GLY A 272 -4.35 -8.68 -1.39
C GLY A 272 -3.50 -8.17 -2.55
N THR A 273 -2.25 -7.89 -2.28
CA THR A 273 -1.30 -7.40 -3.28
C THR A 273 0.02 -8.13 -3.14
N ILE A 274 0.56 -8.60 -4.27
CA ILE A 274 1.90 -9.16 -4.34
C ILE A 274 2.84 -8.10 -4.90
N GLU A 275 3.78 -7.64 -4.09
CA GLU A 275 4.77 -6.64 -4.47
C GLU A 275 6.02 -7.30 -5.05
N PHE A 276 6.50 -6.74 -6.16
CA PHE A 276 7.71 -7.17 -6.85
C PHE A 276 8.66 -5.99 -7.06
N ILE A 277 9.94 -6.31 -6.98
CA ILE A 277 11.00 -5.45 -7.47
C ILE A 277 11.36 -5.90 -8.90
N VAL A 278 11.39 -4.96 -9.84
CA VAL A 278 11.69 -5.23 -11.26
C VAL A 278 12.99 -4.54 -11.63
N SER A 279 13.95 -5.31 -12.15
CA SER A 279 15.23 -4.78 -12.61
C SER A 279 15.09 -4.07 -13.96
N PRO A 280 16.05 -3.18 -14.35
CA PRO A 280 16.08 -2.58 -15.68
C PRO A 280 16.18 -3.60 -16.82
N LYS A 281 16.59 -4.85 -16.52
CA LYS A 281 16.66 -5.97 -17.47
C LYS A 281 15.35 -6.73 -17.62
N GLY A 282 14.29 -6.34 -16.88
CA GLY A 282 12.99 -7.01 -16.87
C GLY A 282 12.89 -8.26 -15.98
N GLU A 283 13.95 -8.57 -15.20
CA GLU A 283 13.85 -9.58 -14.16
C GLU A 283 12.97 -9.05 -13.01
N PHE A 284 12.13 -9.89 -12.42
CA PHE A 284 11.30 -9.48 -11.30
C PHE A 284 11.38 -10.49 -10.15
N PHE A 285 11.27 -9.98 -8.93
CA PHE A 285 11.43 -10.75 -7.71
C PHE A 285 10.41 -10.34 -6.68
N PHE A 286 9.82 -11.33 -6.02
CA PHE A 286 8.91 -11.12 -4.91
C PHE A 286 9.59 -10.31 -3.79
N MET A 287 8.90 -9.29 -3.32
CA MET A 287 9.29 -8.46 -2.19
C MET A 287 8.51 -8.83 -0.92
N GLU A 288 7.20 -8.65 -1.00
CA GLU A 288 6.28 -8.90 0.11
C GLU A 288 4.85 -9.08 -0.40
N MET A 289 3.98 -9.55 0.47
CA MET A 289 2.55 -9.61 0.25
C MET A 289 1.84 -8.72 1.26
N ASN A 290 1.06 -7.77 0.78
CA ASN A 290 0.17 -6.99 1.62
C ASN A 290 -1.17 -7.71 1.73
N THR A 291 -1.53 -8.09 2.95
CA THR A 291 -2.70 -8.92 3.25
C THR A 291 -3.94 -8.07 3.51
N ARG A 292 -4.16 -7.06 2.68
CA ARG A 292 -5.24 -6.06 2.77
C ARG A 292 -5.45 -5.36 1.45
N ILE A 293 -6.49 -4.53 1.38
CA ILE A 293 -6.60 -3.52 0.32
C ILE A 293 -5.50 -2.46 0.49
N GLN A 294 -5.00 -1.90 -0.60
CA GLN A 294 -3.99 -0.84 -0.57
C GLN A 294 -4.60 0.53 -0.89
N VAL A 295 -3.84 1.60 -0.57
CA VAL A 295 -4.23 3.00 -0.85
C VAL A 295 -4.57 3.16 -2.32
N GLU A 296 -3.69 2.65 -3.19
CA GLU A 296 -3.66 2.77 -4.65
C GLU A 296 -4.62 1.82 -5.40
N HIS A 297 -5.55 1.16 -4.69
CA HIS A 297 -6.55 0.29 -5.33
C HIS A 297 -7.37 1.01 -6.41
N GLY A 298 -7.49 2.34 -6.28
CA GLY A 298 -8.28 3.15 -7.18
C GLY A 298 -7.84 3.09 -8.64
N VAL A 299 -6.55 3.02 -8.94
CA VAL A 299 -6.07 2.90 -10.33
C VAL A 299 -6.44 1.56 -10.95
N THR A 300 -6.41 0.47 -10.17
CA THR A 300 -6.88 -0.85 -10.62
C THR A 300 -8.38 -0.82 -10.91
N GLU A 301 -9.19 -0.23 -10.04
CA GLU A 301 -10.62 -0.07 -10.25
C GLU A 301 -10.94 0.69 -11.54
N MET A 302 -10.18 1.76 -11.83
CA MET A 302 -10.40 2.58 -13.02
C MET A 302 -10.06 1.85 -14.32
N VAL A 303 -9.04 1.00 -14.36
CA VAL A 303 -8.64 0.29 -15.58
C VAL A 303 -9.39 -1.03 -15.77
N THR A 304 -9.89 -1.66 -14.69
CA THR A 304 -10.63 -2.93 -14.77
C THR A 304 -12.14 -2.78 -14.80
N GLY A 305 -12.64 -1.69 -14.20
CA GLY A 305 -14.07 -1.48 -13.96
C GLY A 305 -14.62 -2.28 -12.78
N THR A 306 -13.76 -2.87 -11.94
CA THR A 306 -14.14 -3.66 -10.76
C THR A 306 -14.17 -2.78 -9.51
N ASP A 307 -15.20 -2.87 -8.69
CA ASP A 307 -15.25 -2.24 -7.35
C ASP A 307 -14.67 -3.22 -6.32
N LEU A 308 -13.40 -3.02 -5.94
CA LEU A 308 -12.68 -3.94 -5.05
C LEU A 308 -13.25 -3.96 -3.63
N ILE A 309 -13.78 -2.85 -3.13
CA ILE A 309 -14.38 -2.80 -1.79
C ILE A 309 -15.71 -3.58 -1.76
N ILE A 310 -16.52 -3.47 -2.81
CA ILE A 310 -17.74 -4.29 -2.94
C ILE A 310 -17.38 -5.77 -3.00
N GLU A 311 -16.38 -6.15 -3.80
CA GLU A 311 -15.94 -7.55 -3.88
C GLU A 311 -15.38 -8.07 -2.54
N GLN A 312 -14.64 -7.24 -1.78
CA GLN A 312 -14.21 -7.62 -0.43
C GLN A 312 -15.39 -7.98 0.49
N ILE A 313 -16.44 -7.15 0.47
CA ILE A 313 -17.64 -7.38 1.27
C ILE A 313 -18.39 -8.63 0.81
N ARG A 314 -18.51 -8.86 -0.51
CA ARG A 314 -19.16 -10.04 -1.10
C ARG A 314 -18.45 -11.34 -0.72
N VAL A 315 -17.12 -11.37 -0.89
CA VAL A 315 -16.29 -12.52 -0.48
C VAL A 315 -16.45 -12.81 1.01
N ALA A 316 -16.47 -11.78 1.86
CA ALA A 316 -16.67 -11.94 3.30
C ALA A 316 -18.07 -12.44 3.66
N MET A 317 -19.08 -12.24 2.79
CA MET A 317 -20.41 -12.86 2.92
C MET A 317 -20.44 -14.32 2.46
N GLY A 318 -19.33 -14.87 1.97
CA GLY A 318 -19.23 -16.23 1.44
C GLY A 318 -19.66 -16.35 -0.03
N GLU A 319 -19.84 -15.23 -0.74
CA GLU A 319 -20.14 -15.25 -2.18
C GLU A 319 -18.86 -15.53 -2.99
N PRO A 320 -18.98 -16.23 -4.13
CA PRO A 320 -17.87 -16.35 -5.08
C PRO A 320 -17.53 -14.98 -5.69
N LEU A 321 -16.33 -14.87 -6.27
CA LEU A 321 -15.96 -13.70 -7.07
C LEU A 321 -16.99 -13.47 -8.19
N SER A 322 -17.31 -12.20 -8.47
CA SER A 322 -18.25 -11.84 -9.52
C SER A 322 -17.67 -11.92 -10.94
N PHE A 323 -16.38 -12.23 -11.04
CA PHE A 323 -15.63 -12.32 -12.29
C PHE A 323 -14.60 -13.44 -12.22
N THR A 324 -14.17 -13.89 -13.40
CA THR A 324 -13.08 -14.86 -13.59
C THR A 324 -11.83 -14.17 -14.12
N GLN A 325 -10.70 -14.89 -14.21
CA GLN A 325 -9.48 -14.36 -14.83
C GLN A 325 -9.69 -13.95 -16.30
N GLU A 326 -10.58 -14.65 -16.98
CA GLU A 326 -10.90 -14.40 -18.41
C GLU A 326 -11.70 -13.10 -18.61
N ASP A 327 -12.36 -12.60 -17.57
CA ASP A 327 -13.13 -11.35 -17.62
C ASP A 327 -12.25 -10.11 -17.43
N VAL A 328 -11.08 -10.28 -16.83
CA VAL A 328 -10.16 -9.16 -16.52
C VAL A 328 -9.61 -8.56 -17.81
N ARG A 329 -9.83 -7.27 -17.98
CA ARG A 329 -9.29 -6.48 -19.11
C ARG A 329 -8.81 -5.14 -18.59
N LEU A 330 -7.52 -4.84 -18.79
CA LEU A 330 -7.00 -3.51 -18.52
C LEU A 330 -7.36 -2.59 -19.69
N ARG A 331 -8.15 -1.55 -19.40
CA ARG A 331 -8.62 -0.59 -20.40
C ARG A 331 -8.08 0.79 -20.11
N GLY A 332 -7.39 1.38 -21.09
CA GLY A 332 -6.81 2.70 -20.95
C GLY A 332 -5.64 2.74 -19.96
N HIS A 333 -5.50 3.88 -19.30
CA HIS A 333 -4.43 4.13 -18.33
C HIS A 333 -4.96 5.00 -17.18
N ALA A 334 -4.66 4.63 -15.96
CA ALA A 334 -5.01 5.39 -14.77
C ALA A 334 -3.77 5.85 -14.01
N ILE A 335 -3.82 7.04 -13.45
CA ILE A 335 -2.78 7.61 -12.57
C ILE A 335 -3.46 8.10 -11.29
N GLU A 336 -2.88 7.79 -10.15
CA GLU A 336 -3.24 8.33 -8.84
C GLU A 336 -2.12 9.22 -8.32
N CYS A 337 -2.46 10.41 -7.80
CA CYS A 337 -1.57 11.28 -7.04
C CYS A 337 -2.08 11.39 -5.60
N ARG A 338 -1.23 11.06 -4.64
CA ARG A 338 -1.53 11.25 -3.21
C ARG A 338 -1.34 12.71 -2.84
N VAL A 339 -2.41 13.36 -2.42
CA VAL A 339 -2.37 14.74 -1.93
C VAL A 339 -2.20 14.71 -0.42
N ASN A 340 -1.06 15.23 0.03
CA ASN A 340 -0.69 15.26 1.44
C ASN A 340 -0.69 16.71 1.96
N ALA A 341 -1.12 16.89 3.21
CA ALA A 341 -0.96 18.14 3.95
C ALA A 341 0.49 18.29 4.43
N GLU A 342 1.39 18.67 3.52
CA GLU A 342 2.83 18.74 3.69
C GLU A 342 3.43 19.95 2.97
N ILE A 343 4.64 20.33 3.38
CA ILE A 343 5.42 21.42 2.78
C ILE A 343 6.67 20.80 2.13
N PRO A 344 6.66 20.52 0.81
CA PRO A 344 7.79 19.88 0.10
C PRO A 344 9.11 20.64 0.26
N GLU A 345 9.10 21.98 0.21
CA GLU A 345 10.27 22.85 0.35
C GLU A 345 10.89 22.80 1.75
N LYS A 346 10.15 22.33 2.75
CA LYS A 346 10.59 22.10 4.12
C LYS A 346 10.75 20.61 4.42
N ASN A 347 11.31 19.85 3.48
CA ASN A 347 11.52 18.43 3.59
C ASN A 347 10.22 17.65 3.93
N PHE A 348 9.10 18.04 3.30
CA PHE A 348 7.77 17.44 3.50
C PHE A 348 7.30 17.47 4.95
N MET A 349 7.57 18.57 5.63
CA MET A 349 7.06 18.80 6.99
C MET A 349 5.53 18.79 6.97
N PRO A 350 4.85 18.05 7.86
CA PRO A 350 3.40 18.05 7.97
C PRO A 350 2.82 19.45 8.18
N SER A 351 1.67 19.72 7.57
CA SER A 351 0.92 20.99 7.64
C SER A 351 -0.51 20.74 8.13
N PRO A 352 -0.72 20.27 9.36
CA PRO A 352 -2.06 20.14 9.94
C PRO A 352 -2.71 21.53 10.10
N GLY A 353 -4.03 21.56 10.19
CA GLY A 353 -4.73 22.82 10.38
C GLY A 353 -6.13 22.86 9.77
N LYS A 354 -6.76 24.03 9.84
CA LYS A 354 -8.13 24.23 9.39
C LYS A 354 -8.17 24.55 7.89
N VAL A 355 -8.86 23.71 7.13
CA VAL A 355 -9.15 23.92 5.72
C VAL A 355 -10.25 24.95 5.59
N THR A 356 -9.96 26.09 4.92
CA THR A 356 -10.90 27.21 4.77
C THR A 356 -11.71 27.14 3.48
N HIS A 357 -11.10 26.58 2.42
CA HIS A 357 -11.76 26.39 1.13
C HIS A 357 -11.25 25.10 0.47
N VAL A 358 -12.15 24.41 -0.24
CA VAL A 358 -11.84 23.22 -1.05
C VAL A 358 -12.59 23.32 -2.37
N HIS A 359 -11.87 23.17 -3.48
CA HIS A 359 -12.44 22.84 -4.77
C HIS A 359 -11.80 21.53 -5.25
N LEU A 360 -12.64 20.55 -5.58
CA LEU A 360 -12.20 19.25 -6.05
C LEU A 360 -12.34 19.18 -7.57
N PRO A 361 -11.33 18.69 -8.30
CA PRO A 361 -11.43 18.51 -9.74
C PRO A 361 -12.52 17.50 -10.09
N ALA A 362 -13.16 17.71 -11.22
CA ALA A 362 -14.24 16.87 -11.69
C ALA A 362 -14.17 16.66 -13.22
N GLY A 363 -15.05 15.82 -13.73
CA GLY A 363 -15.18 15.56 -15.16
C GLY A 363 -15.03 14.11 -15.52
N ASN A 364 -15.12 13.80 -16.83
CA ASN A 364 -15.06 12.43 -17.31
C ASN A 364 -13.69 11.80 -17.06
N GLY A 365 -13.68 10.71 -16.28
CA GLY A 365 -12.46 10.00 -15.91
C GLY A 365 -11.61 10.73 -14.87
N VAL A 366 -12.22 11.58 -14.03
CA VAL A 366 -11.63 12.17 -12.84
C VAL A 366 -12.39 11.68 -11.61
N ARG A 367 -11.66 11.13 -10.64
CA ARG A 367 -12.16 10.66 -9.34
C ARG A 367 -11.30 11.25 -8.23
N VAL A 368 -11.93 11.70 -7.16
CA VAL A 368 -11.23 12.14 -5.95
C VAL A 368 -11.77 11.39 -4.75
N ASP A 369 -10.89 10.59 -4.13
CA ASP A 369 -11.18 9.93 -2.87
C ASP A 369 -10.63 10.80 -1.73
N THR A 370 -11.51 11.34 -0.89
CA THR A 370 -11.13 12.30 0.14
C THR A 370 -12.15 12.37 1.29
N GLY A 371 -11.66 12.77 2.45
CA GLY A 371 -12.47 13.18 3.60
C GLY A 371 -12.55 14.71 3.78
N LEU A 372 -11.98 15.49 2.83
CA LEU A 372 -11.93 16.95 2.94
C LEU A 372 -13.28 17.62 2.69
N TYR A 373 -13.51 18.72 3.42
CA TYR A 373 -14.54 19.70 3.17
C TYR A 373 -14.14 21.05 3.79
N ALA A 374 -14.73 22.15 3.34
CA ALA A 374 -14.45 23.47 3.90
C ALA A 374 -14.89 23.55 5.36
N GLY A 375 -13.98 23.94 6.24
CA GLY A 375 -14.18 23.98 7.70
C GLY A 375 -13.62 22.77 8.46
N TYR A 376 -13.20 21.70 7.76
CA TYR A 376 -12.54 20.55 8.38
C TYR A 376 -11.18 20.95 8.95
N THR A 377 -10.85 20.43 10.13
CA THR A 377 -9.52 20.54 10.73
C THR A 377 -8.79 19.22 10.59
N ILE A 378 -7.65 19.25 9.89
CA ILE A 378 -6.77 18.09 9.74
C ILE A 378 -6.02 17.89 11.05
N PRO A 379 -6.22 16.77 11.74
CA PRO A 379 -5.54 16.50 13.01
C PRO A 379 -4.05 16.18 12.79
N SER A 380 -3.24 16.45 13.80
CA SER A 380 -1.79 16.19 13.80
C SER A 380 -1.43 14.75 14.19
N GLU A 381 -2.40 13.99 14.69
CA GLU A 381 -2.23 12.66 15.27
C GLU A 381 -2.12 11.56 14.23
N TYR A 382 -2.46 11.84 12.96
CA TYR A 382 -2.58 10.85 11.90
C TYR A 382 -1.75 11.22 10.67
N ASP A 383 -1.71 10.31 9.69
CA ASP A 383 -1.05 10.50 8.42
C ASP A 383 -1.50 11.79 7.70
N SER A 384 -0.57 12.40 6.98
CA SER A 384 -0.78 13.67 6.26
C SER A 384 -1.62 13.55 5.00
N MET A 385 -1.93 12.34 4.51
CA MET A 385 -2.69 12.14 3.28
C MET A 385 -4.15 12.60 3.46
N ILE A 386 -4.57 13.55 2.63
CA ILE A 386 -5.89 14.19 2.71
C ILE A 386 -6.79 13.88 1.53
N ALA A 387 -6.21 13.50 0.40
CA ALA A 387 -6.96 13.11 -0.79
C ALA A 387 -6.10 12.24 -1.71
N LYS A 388 -6.78 11.51 -2.60
CA LYS A 388 -6.20 10.86 -3.77
C LYS A 388 -6.92 11.41 -5.00
N VAL A 389 -6.17 12.02 -5.90
CA VAL A 389 -6.68 12.41 -7.22
C VAL A 389 -6.36 11.27 -8.17
N ILE A 390 -7.38 10.71 -8.78
CA ILE A 390 -7.26 9.56 -9.68
C ILE A 390 -7.84 9.95 -11.03
N VAL A 391 -7.07 9.77 -12.09
CA VAL A 391 -7.54 10.04 -13.45
C VAL A 391 -7.47 8.78 -14.29
N HIS A 392 -8.36 8.68 -15.28
CA HIS A 392 -8.37 7.62 -16.28
C HIS A 392 -8.51 8.21 -17.66
N ALA A 393 -7.73 7.70 -18.61
CA ALA A 393 -7.79 8.10 -20.02
C ALA A 393 -7.51 6.91 -20.94
N GLN A 394 -7.62 7.13 -22.24
CA GLN A 394 -7.45 6.08 -23.24
C GLN A 394 -6.00 5.53 -23.30
N ASN A 395 -5.02 6.35 -22.95
CA ASN A 395 -3.61 6.01 -22.91
C ASN A 395 -2.88 6.86 -21.87
N ARG A 396 -1.60 6.54 -21.60
CA ARG A 396 -0.77 7.19 -20.60
C ARG A 396 -0.56 8.68 -20.87
N GLU A 397 -0.31 9.08 -22.10
CA GLU A 397 -0.11 10.49 -22.48
C GLU A 397 -1.33 11.35 -22.12
N LEU A 398 -2.52 10.88 -22.48
CA LEU A 398 -3.78 11.55 -22.12
C LEU A 398 -4.07 11.50 -20.62
N ALA A 399 -3.66 10.44 -19.92
CA ALA A 399 -3.80 10.37 -18.46
C ALA A 399 -2.89 11.38 -17.77
N ILE A 400 -1.64 11.55 -18.21
CA ILE A 400 -0.72 12.59 -17.72
C ILE A 400 -1.29 14.01 -17.96
N ALA A 401 -1.78 14.27 -19.17
CA ALA A 401 -2.39 15.56 -19.50
C ALA A 401 -3.62 15.84 -18.62
N LYS A 402 -4.47 14.84 -18.41
CA LYS A 402 -5.64 14.93 -17.53
C LYS A 402 -5.25 15.12 -16.07
N MET A 403 -4.21 14.45 -15.57
CA MET A 403 -3.74 14.63 -14.21
C MET A 403 -3.19 16.03 -13.97
N ARG A 404 -2.44 16.60 -14.92
CA ARG A 404 -2.00 18.00 -14.85
C ARG A 404 -3.19 18.93 -14.70
N ALA A 405 -4.21 18.77 -15.54
CA ALA A 405 -5.42 19.61 -15.48
C ALA A 405 -6.16 19.42 -14.13
N ALA A 406 -6.27 18.18 -13.62
CA ALA A 406 -6.93 17.91 -12.35
C ALA A 406 -6.16 18.48 -11.15
N LEU A 407 -4.82 18.42 -11.16
CA LEU A 407 -3.99 19.00 -10.10
C LEU A 407 -4.03 20.54 -10.12
N ASP A 408 -4.06 21.16 -11.31
CA ASP A 408 -4.17 22.61 -11.49
C ASP A 408 -5.57 23.14 -11.06
N GLU A 409 -6.63 22.35 -11.31
CA GLU A 409 -8.00 22.66 -10.89
C GLU A 409 -8.21 22.50 -9.38
N MET A 410 -7.45 21.62 -8.70
CA MET A 410 -7.66 21.34 -7.29
C MET A 410 -7.18 22.50 -6.40
N VAL A 411 -8.08 23.02 -5.57
CA VAL A 411 -7.75 24.09 -4.62
C VAL A 411 -8.00 23.64 -3.19
N VAL A 412 -6.98 23.75 -2.35
CA VAL A 412 -7.08 23.53 -0.89
C VAL A 412 -6.44 24.73 -0.19
N MET A 413 -7.23 25.48 0.58
CA MET A 413 -6.76 26.67 1.29
C MET A 413 -6.80 26.50 2.80
N GLY A 414 -5.92 27.20 3.51
CA GLY A 414 -5.81 27.19 4.97
C GLY A 414 -4.69 26.28 5.49
N ILE A 415 -4.14 25.44 4.63
CA ILE A 415 -3.00 24.55 4.90
C ILE A 415 -2.07 24.52 3.69
N ASN A 416 -0.86 23.99 3.84
CA ASN A 416 0.01 23.68 2.71
C ASN A 416 -0.24 22.23 2.24
N THR A 417 -0.02 21.98 0.97
CA THR A 417 -0.14 20.66 0.34
C THR A 417 1.02 20.41 -0.62
N ASN A 418 1.20 19.16 -1.02
CA ASN A 418 2.17 18.77 -2.03
C ASN A 418 1.64 18.87 -3.49
N LEU A 419 0.52 19.56 -3.75
CA LEU A 419 -0.11 19.66 -5.07
C LEU A 419 0.86 20.17 -6.15
N ASP A 420 1.56 21.28 -5.89
CA ASP A 420 2.51 21.86 -6.84
C ASP A 420 3.66 20.91 -7.13
N PHE A 421 4.13 20.16 -6.12
CA PHE A 421 5.17 19.16 -6.29
C PHE A 421 4.68 17.99 -7.17
N GLN A 422 3.44 17.51 -6.97
CA GLN A 422 2.82 16.50 -7.82
C GLN A 422 2.70 16.98 -9.26
N TYR A 423 2.29 18.25 -9.48
CA TYR A 423 2.22 18.84 -10.80
C TYR A 423 3.60 18.90 -11.49
N GLN A 424 4.66 19.27 -10.74
CA GLN A 424 6.03 19.29 -11.25
C GLN A 424 6.48 17.89 -11.69
N ILE A 425 6.15 16.84 -10.92
CA ILE A 425 6.44 15.45 -11.31
C ILE A 425 5.73 15.10 -12.63
N MET A 426 4.45 15.44 -12.77
CA MET A 426 3.70 15.20 -14.01
C MET A 426 4.30 15.91 -15.24
N CYS A 427 5.07 16.98 -15.04
CA CYS A 427 5.77 17.72 -16.08
C CYS A 427 7.22 17.24 -16.29
N ASN A 428 7.76 16.40 -15.41
CA ASN A 428 9.14 15.96 -15.47
C ASN A 428 9.39 15.01 -16.67
N PRO A 429 10.40 15.27 -17.52
CA PRO A 429 10.66 14.46 -18.71
C PRO A 429 10.88 12.97 -18.40
N VAL A 430 11.54 12.63 -17.29
CA VAL A 430 11.80 11.23 -16.87
C VAL A 430 10.48 10.52 -16.54
N PHE A 431 9.58 11.18 -15.82
CA PHE A 431 8.25 10.63 -15.54
C PHE A 431 7.44 10.49 -16.83
N VAL A 432 7.43 11.53 -17.67
CA VAL A 432 6.69 11.52 -18.95
C VAL A 432 7.18 10.40 -19.88
N ALA A 433 8.50 10.16 -19.92
CA ALA A 433 9.09 9.06 -20.68
C ALA A 433 8.79 7.65 -20.10
N GLY A 434 8.23 7.57 -18.87
CA GLY A 434 8.00 6.31 -18.20
C GLY A 434 9.28 5.69 -17.61
N GLU A 435 10.28 6.49 -17.30
CA GLU A 435 11.62 6.04 -16.85
C GLU A 435 11.86 6.25 -15.34
N ALA A 436 10.85 6.73 -14.60
CA ALA A 436 10.97 6.97 -13.16
C ALA A 436 11.13 5.66 -12.37
N ASP A 437 12.24 5.46 -11.69
CA ASP A 437 12.55 4.35 -10.80
C ASP A 437 12.31 4.71 -9.33
N THR A 438 12.63 3.82 -8.39
CA THR A 438 12.46 4.07 -6.95
C THR A 438 13.38 5.16 -6.39
N GLY A 439 14.44 5.53 -7.11
CA GLY A 439 15.37 6.63 -6.78
C GLY A 439 14.95 8.00 -7.34
N PHE A 440 13.94 8.04 -8.21
CA PHE A 440 13.54 9.21 -8.98
C PHE A 440 13.31 10.46 -8.12
N ILE A 441 12.54 10.38 -7.04
CA ILE A 441 12.27 11.55 -6.17
C ILE A 441 13.53 12.02 -5.46
N ALA A 442 14.38 11.11 -4.97
CA ALA A 442 15.63 11.47 -4.33
C ALA A 442 16.55 12.22 -5.30
N ASN A 443 16.58 11.83 -6.57
CA ASN A 443 17.35 12.50 -7.61
C ASN A 443 16.82 13.91 -7.91
N ILE A 444 15.50 14.11 -8.00
CA ILE A 444 14.89 15.44 -8.17
C ILE A 444 15.26 16.37 -7.02
N LEU A 445 15.14 15.89 -5.77
CA LEU A 445 15.41 16.70 -4.59
C LEU A 445 16.90 17.10 -4.47
N LYS A 446 17.83 16.22 -4.87
CA LYS A 446 19.27 16.56 -4.92
C LYS A 446 19.54 17.67 -5.93
N LEU A 447 19.00 17.57 -7.15
CA LEU A 447 19.16 18.58 -8.20
C LEU A 447 18.56 19.95 -7.81
N GLY A 448 17.53 19.95 -6.98
CA GLY A 448 16.92 21.19 -6.45
C GLY A 448 17.76 21.90 -5.37
N GLN A 449 18.64 21.18 -4.66
CA GLN A 449 19.53 21.73 -3.63
C GLN A 449 20.83 22.30 -4.20
N GLU A 450 21.18 21.91 -5.42
CA GLU A 450 22.38 22.40 -6.14
C GLU A 450 22.13 23.70 -6.93
N ARG A 451 20.92 24.22 -6.94
CA ARG A 451 20.50 25.48 -7.58
C ARG A 451 20.22 26.57 -6.56
#